data_baa19d4fdbb056fc1d44ad86fcfffb35
#
_entry.id   baa19d4fdbb056fc1d44ad86fcfffb35
#
_cell.length_a   1.000
_cell.length_b   1.000
_cell.length_c   1.000
_cell.angle_alpha   90.00
_cell.angle_beta   90.00
_cell.angle_gamma   90.00
#
_symmetry.space_group_name_H-M   'P 1'
#
loop_
_entity.id
_entity.type
_entity.pdbx_description
1 polymer ?
#
loop_
_entity_poly.entity_id
_entity_poly.type
_entity_poly.pdbx_seq_one_letter_code
_entity_poly.pdbx_strand_id
1 'polypeptide(L)'
;MSLQTELDTFRAAWEARVGAQITGLVAADNAALAASGRPGRAARTGSSFPSVVLPDQLGRPVDITGLAAEGPVVVTFYRGGWCPYCSLELRAWQKAMPDLNRLGARLVAVSPETPDNALDTAEKNDLAFTVLSDSFGRLADALGIRFALSPEIKALYQKFGHDLPSHNGDGAWSLPMPATFVLARGGQIVLAEVDPDYRRRMEPATALATLGALVAEVV
;
A
#
# COMPACT_ATOMS: atom_id res chain seq x y z
N MET A 1 14.21 -8.11 13.13
CA MET A 1 12.91 -8.82 13.06
C MET A 1 12.35 -8.53 11.68
N SER A 2 11.76 -9.51 10.98
CA SER A 2 11.13 -9.26 9.69
C SER A 2 9.81 -8.52 9.86
N LEU A 3 9.34 -7.82 8.82
CA LEU A 3 8.05 -7.16 8.83
C LEU A 3 6.93 -8.17 9.11
N GLN A 4 6.95 -9.34 8.45
CA GLN A 4 5.92 -10.36 8.66
C GLN A 4 5.86 -10.83 10.12
N THR A 5 6.99 -10.97 10.80
CA THR A 5 7.02 -11.32 12.23
C THR A 5 6.36 -10.23 13.10
N GLU A 6 6.60 -8.95 12.79
CA GLU A 6 5.94 -7.82 13.49
C GLU A 6 4.43 -7.81 13.24
N LEU A 7 3.99 -8.05 11.99
CA LEU A 7 2.58 -8.14 11.61
C LEU A 7 1.86 -9.32 12.31
N ASP A 8 2.50 -10.48 12.35
CA ASP A 8 1.94 -11.68 12.99
C ASP A 8 1.83 -11.50 14.52
N THR A 9 2.82 -10.86 15.14
CA THR A 9 2.79 -10.52 16.56
C THR A 9 1.64 -9.55 16.87
N PHE A 10 1.51 -8.50 16.06
CA PHE A 10 0.39 -7.57 16.21
C PHE A 10 -0.95 -8.26 15.98
N ARG A 11 -1.05 -9.11 14.96
CA ARG A 11 -2.24 -9.89 14.66
C ARG A 11 -2.68 -10.74 15.86
N ALA A 12 -1.78 -11.53 16.43
CA ALA A 12 -2.09 -12.39 17.58
C ALA A 12 -2.62 -11.58 18.76
N ALA A 13 -1.97 -10.45 19.09
CA ALA A 13 -2.42 -9.57 20.17
C ALA A 13 -3.79 -8.93 19.88
N TRP A 14 -4.04 -8.51 18.63
CA TRP A 14 -5.31 -7.93 18.22
C TRP A 14 -6.45 -8.97 18.27
N GLU A 15 -6.23 -10.18 17.72
CA GLU A 15 -7.20 -11.28 17.71
C GLU A 15 -7.61 -11.70 19.15
N ALA A 16 -6.64 -11.76 20.07
CA ALA A 16 -6.90 -12.03 21.47
C ALA A 16 -7.79 -10.96 22.14
N ARG A 17 -7.62 -9.69 21.74
CA ARG A 17 -8.38 -8.56 22.30
C ARG A 17 -9.80 -8.48 21.77
N VAL A 18 -10.02 -8.72 20.46
CA VAL A 18 -11.33 -8.52 19.82
C VAL A 18 -12.23 -9.76 19.87
N GLY A 19 -11.64 -10.94 20.07
CA GLY A 19 -12.35 -12.21 20.23
C GLY A 19 -12.76 -12.88 18.90
N ALA A 20 -13.21 -14.14 19.02
CA ALA A 20 -13.43 -15.03 17.88
C ALA A 20 -14.50 -14.53 16.88
N GLN A 21 -15.53 -13.83 17.35
CA GLN A 21 -16.58 -13.32 16.47
C GLN A 21 -16.05 -12.30 15.47
N ILE A 22 -15.26 -11.34 15.93
CA ILE A 22 -14.68 -10.29 15.06
C ILE A 22 -13.59 -10.88 14.17
N THR A 23 -12.73 -11.72 14.71
CA THR A 23 -11.69 -12.38 13.91
C THR A 23 -12.26 -13.27 12.82
N GLY A 24 -13.36 -14.00 13.12
CA GLY A 24 -14.07 -14.80 12.13
C GLY A 24 -14.69 -13.96 11.02
N LEU A 25 -15.30 -12.82 11.36
CA LEU A 25 -15.86 -11.88 10.38
C LEU A 25 -14.78 -11.36 9.43
N VAL A 26 -13.64 -10.91 9.97
CA VAL A 26 -12.51 -10.40 9.16
C VAL A 26 -11.91 -11.50 8.29
N ALA A 27 -11.78 -12.72 8.81
CA ALA A 27 -11.28 -13.85 8.04
C ALA A 27 -12.20 -14.21 6.87
N ALA A 28 -13.53 -14.21 7.10
CA ALA A 28 -14.52 -14.48 6.07
C ALA A 28 -14.52 -13.41 4.97
N ASP A 29 -14.39 -12.12 5.32
CA ASP A 29 -14.32 -11.03 4.35
C ASP A 29 -13.05 -11.11 3.48
N ASN A 30 -11.89 -11.35 4.10
CA ASN A 30 -10.63 -11.57 3.36
C ASN A 30 -10.74 -12.78 2.41
N ALA A 31 -11.36 -13.89 2.85
CA ALA A 31 -11.57 -15.06 2.01
C ALA A 31 -12.52 -14.75 0.83
N ALA A 32 -13.59 -13.99 1.06
CA ALA A 32 -14.51 -13.56 0.03
C ALA A 32 -13.81 -12.64 -1.00
N LEU A 33 -12.98 -11.71 -0.56
CA LEU A 33 -12.18 -10.86 -1.44
C LEU A 33 -11.20 -11.70 -2.27
N ALA A 34 -10.52 -12.67 -1.66
CA ALA A 34 -9.61 -13.59 -2.36
C ALA A 34 -10.34 -14.39 -3.44
N ALA A 35 -11.55 -14.91 -3.12
CA ALA A 35 -12.38 -15.70 -4.05
C ALA A 35 -13.07 -14.85 -5.14
N SER A 36 -13.10 -13.53 -5.01
CA SER A 36 -13.81 -12.61 -5.94
C SER A 36 -13.21 -12.53 -7.36
N GLY A 37 -12.04 -13.10 -7.58
CA GLY A 37 -11.25 -12.96 -8.80
C GLY A 37 -10.62 -11.59 -8.99
N ARG A 38 -10.82 -10.63 -8.07
CA ARG A 38 -10.18 -9.29 -8.12
C ARG A 38 -8.66 -9.35 -8.04
N PRO A 39 -8.05 -10.14 -7.14
CA PRO A 39 -6.58 -10.21 -7.10
C PRO A 39 -5.97 -10.67 -8.42
N GLY A 40 -6.67 -11.56 -9.13
CA GLY A 40 -6.25 -12.04 -10.47
C GLY A 40 -6.33 -11.00 -11.58
N ARG A 41 -7.01 -9.86 -11.37
CA ARG A 41 -7.12 -8.73 -12.31
C ARG A 41 -6.16 -7.59 -12.00
N ALA A 42 -5.48 -7.65 -10.88
CA ALA A 42 -4.48 -6.66 -10.53
C ALA A 42 -3.32 -6.63 -11.53
N ALA A 43 -2.70 -5.46 -11.66
CA ALA A 43 -1.50 -5.30 -12.48
C ALA A 43 -0.40 -6.27 -12.04
N ARG A 44 0.36 -6.79 -13.01
CA ARG A 44 1.33 -7.89 -12.80
C ARG A 44 2.71 -7.49 -13.29
N THR A 45 3.69 -8.26 -12.87
CA THR A 45 5.03 -8.24 -13.45
C THR A 45 4.95 -8.37 -14.98
N GLY A 46 5.70 -7.53 -15.69
CA GLY A 46 5.71 -7.41 -17.14
C GLY A 46 4.77 -6.36 -17.72
N SER A 47 3.76 -5.88 -16.97
CA SER A 47 2.88 -4.80 -17.43
C SER A 47 3.50 -3.42 -17.21
N SER A 48 3.02 -2.41 -17.95
CA SER A 48 3.39 -1.01 -17.73
C SER A 48 2.60 -0.44 -16.55
N PHE A 49 3.26 0.38 -15.73
CA PHE A 49 2.57 1.10 -14.66
C PHE A 49 1.72 2.23 -15.25
N PRO A 50 0.47 2.43 -14.80
CA PRO A 50 -0.40 3.47 -15.36
C PRO A 50 0.11 4.87 -15.00
N SER A 51 0.04 5.80 -15.97
CA SER A 51 0.38 7.20 -15.74
C SER A 51 -0.81 7.94 -15.12
N VAL A 52 -0.65 8.29 -13.85
CA VAL A 52 -1.62 9.10 -13.10
C VAL A 52 -0.86 10.10 -12.24
N VAL A 53 -1.20 11.37 -12.37
CA VAL A 53 -0.65 12.43 -11.49
C VAL A 53 -1.48 12.50 -10.22
N LEU A 54 -0.82 12.41 -9.08
CA LEU A 54 -1.42 12.47 -7.75
C LEU A 54 -0.78 13.59 -6.92
N PRO A 55 -1.52 14.25 -6.01
CA PRO A 55 -0.92 15.16 -5.06
C PRO A 55 -0.12 14.39 -4.01
N ASP A 56 1.04 14.95 -3.64
CA ASP A 56 1.78 14.50 -2.45
C ASP A 56 1.12 15.04 -1.16
N GLN A 57 1.69 14.69 -0.02
CA GLN A 57 1.22 15.14 1.31
C GLN A 57 1.28 16.67 1.53
N LEU A 58 1.92 17.41 0.61
CA LEU A 58 1.98 18.88 0.60
C LEU A 58 1.13 19.48 -0.53
N GLY A 59 0.31 18.66 -1.22
CA GLY A 59 -0.53 19.06 -2.32
C GLY A 59 0.18 19.26 -3.67
N ARG A 60 1.46 18.95 -3.78
CA ARG A 60 2.24 19.12 -5.02
C ARG A 60 1.97 17.94 -5.97
N PRO A 61 1.79 18.20 -7.29
CA PRO A 61 1.52 17.14 -8.24
C PRO A 61 2.79 16.27 -8.46
N VAL A 62 2.62 14.95 -8.40
CA VAL A 62 3.67 13.95 -8.64
C VAL A 62 3.20 12.97 -9.70
N ASP A 63 4.03 12.78 -10.72
CA ASP A 63 3.88 11.74 -11.75
C ASP A 63 4.85 10.59 -11.43
N ILE A 64 4.30 9.42 -11.03
CA ILE A 64 5.12 8.25 -10.71
C ILE A 64 5.88 7.75 -11.95
N THR A 65 5.27 7.83 -13.13
CA THR A 65 5.94 7.42 -14.37
C THR A 65 7.07 8.38 -14.77
N GLY A 66 6.92 9.67 -14.45
CA GLY A 66 7.97 10.65 -14.55
C GLY A 66 9.16 10.33 -13.61
N LEU A 67 8.87 9.95 -12.36
CA LEU A 67 9.90 9.47 -11.44
C LEU A 67 10.62 8.21 -11.98
N ALA A 68 9.85 7.28 -12.56
CA ALA A 68 10.41 6.05 -13.13
C ALA A 68 11.24 6.29 -14.40
N ALA A 69 11.04 7.40 -15.12
CA ALA A 69 11.92 7.79 -16.23
C ALA A 69 13.35 8.12 -15.76
N GLU A 70 13.49 8.60 -14.52
CA GLU A 70 14.79 8.97 -13.94
C GLU A 70 15.52 7.79 -13.28
N GLY A 71 14.79 6.79 -12.77
CA GLY A 71 15.36 5.62 -12.09
C GLY A 71 14.30 4.66 -11.59
N PRO A 72 14.67 3.53 -10.95
CA PRO A 72 13.72 2.58 -10.39
C PRO A 72 12.84 3.21 -9.29
N VAL A 73 11.58 2.76 -9.19
CA VAL A 73 10.64 3.24 -8.18
C VAL A 73 9.97 2.06 -7.50
N VAL A 74 9.91 2.09 -6.17
CA VAL A 74 9.04 1.22 -5.38
C VAL A 74 7.76 1.99 -5.09
N VAL A 75 6.60 1.41 -5.39
CA VAL A 75 5.28 1.98 -5.11
C VAL A 75 4.55 1.05 -4.17
N THR A 76 4.26 1.49 -2.94
CA THR A 76 3.51 0.70 -1.97
C THR A 76 2.15 1.33 -1.71
N PHE A 77 1.07 0.53 -1.76
CA PHE A 77 -0.29 0.95 -1.47
C PHE A 77 -0.68 0.54 -0.06
N TYR A 78 -1.13 1.51 0.72
CA TYR A 78 -1.64 1.29 2.07
C TYR A 78 -3.07 1.81 2.23
N ARG A 79 -3.77 1.37 3.27
CA ARG A 79 -5.21 1.59 3.46
C ARG A 79 -5.54 2.92 4.13
N GLY A 80 -4.58 3.45 4.89
CA GLY A 80 -4.70 4.70 5.65
C GLY A 80 -3.89 4.64 6.94
N GLY A 81 -3.55 5.82 7.51
CA GLY A 81 -2.79 5.98 8.74
C GLY A 81 -3.53 5.48 9.99
N TRP A 82 -4.84 5.30 9.90
CA TRP A 82 -5.68 4.68 10.93
C TRP A 82 -5.43 3.16 11.08
N CYS A 83 -4.76 2.51 10.09
CA CYS A 83 -4.53 1.07 10.06
C CYS A 83 -3.17 0.70 10.66
N PRO A 84 -3.10 0.00 11.81
CA PRO A 84 -1.82 -0.32 12.45
C PRO A 84 -0.88 -1.19 11.59
N TYR A 85 -1.43 -2.11 10.78
CA TYR A 85 -0.63 -2.92 9.84
C TYR A 85 0.07 -2.03 8.82
N CYS A 86 -0.62 -0.98 8.33
CA CYS A 86 -0.04 -0.03 7.41
C CYS A 86 1.10 0.78 8.05
N SER A 87 0.92 1.22 9.31
CA SER A 87 1.98 1.92 10.04
C SER A 87 3.21 1.03 10.27
N LEU A 88 3.03 -0.28 10.53
CA LEU A 88 4.14 -1.22 10.62
C LEU A 88 4.90 -1.34 9.29
N GLU A 89 4.18 -1.47 8.19
CA GLU A 89 4.74 -1.53 6.85
C GLU A 89 5.50 -0.25 6.49
N LEU A 90 4.89 0.93 6.66
CA LEU A 90 5.52 2.21 6.34
C LEU A 90 6.81 2.43 7.14
N ARG A 91 6.84 2.04 8.43
CA ARG A 91 8.07 2.08 9.23
C ARG A 91 9.13 1.07 8.78
N ALA A 92 8.72 -0.10 8.27
CA ALA A 92 9.66 -1.04 7.68
C ALA A 92 10.29 -0.48 6.40
N TRP A 93 9.50 0.17 5.56
CA TRP A 93 10.00 0.90 4.39
C TRP A 93 10.91 2.06 4.77
N GLN A 94 10.58 2.82 5.82
CA GLN A 94 11.45 3.90 6.33
C GLN A 94 12.82 3.38 6.75
N LYS A 95 12.87 2.23 7.42
CA LYS A 95 14.14 1.57 7.79
C LYS A 95 14.95 1.13 6.55
N ALA A 96 14.29 0.82 5.44
CA ALA A 96 14.93 0.38 4.20
C ALA A 96 15.40 1.54 3.30
N MET A 97 15.06 2.80 3.62
CA MET A 97 15.43 3.97 2.81
C MET A 97 16.92 4.10 2.49
N PRO A 98 17.88 3.86 3.43
CA PRO A 98 19.30 3.93 3.09
C PRO A 98 19.71 2.94 2.00
N ASP A 99 19.13 1.73 2.00
CA ASP A 99 19.42 0.70 1.01
C ASP A 99 18.79 1.02 -0.35
N LEU A 100 17.54 1.53 -0.36
CA LEU A 100 16.89 2.03 -1.58
C LEU A 100 17.70 3.14 -2.23
N ASN A 101 18.15 4.12 -1.44
CA ASN A 101 18.96 5.24 -1.93
C ASN A 101 20.29 4.77 -2.52
N ARG A 102 20.94 3.76 -1.91
CA ARG A 102 22.19 3.18 -2.43
C ARG A 102 21.99 2.50 -3.79
N LEU A 103 20.80 1.95 -4.04
CA LEU A 103 20.42 1.37 -5.33
C LEU A 103 19.87 2.40 -6.33
N GLY A 104 19.86 3.68 -5.98
CA GLY A 104 19.31 4.74 -6.82
C GLY A 104 17.79 4.66 -7.01
N ALA A 105 17.11 3.92 -6.15
CA ALA A 105 15.67 3.74 -6.22
C ALA A 105 14.92 4.76 -5.35
N ARG A 106 13.75 5.19 -5.82
CA ARG A 106 12.82 6.01 -5.05
C ARG A 106 11.72 5.15 -4.45
N LEU A 107 11.15 5.62 -3.35
CA LEU A 107 9.97 5.02 -2.73
C LEU A 107 8.85 6.05 -2.70
N VAL A 108 7.65 5.63 -3.10
CA VAL A 108 6.41 6.38 -2.89
C VAL A 108 5.38 5.47 -2.22
N ALA A 109 4.68 5.99 -1.21
CA ALA A 109 3.52 5.33 -0.64
C ALA A 109 2.25 5.98 -1.16
N VAL A 110 1.21 5.21 -1.44
CA VAL A 110 -0.05 5.69 -2.01
C VAL A 110 -1.21 5.22 -1.13
N SER A 111 -2.11 6.13 -0.78
CA SER A 111 -3.34 5.80 -0.06
C SER A 111 -4.55 6.56 -0.63
N PRO A 112 -5.78 6.12 -0.30
CA PRO A 112 -6.99 6.85 -0.65
C PRO A 112 -7.23 8.08 0.24
N GLU A 113 -6.39 8.34 1.23
CA GLU A 113 -6.53 9.46 2.16
C GLU A 113 -6.39 10.80 1.44
N THR A 114 -7.03 11.84 2.02
CA THR A 114 -6.78 13.22 1.59
C THR A 114 -5.33 13.63 1.86
N PRO A 115 -4.79 14.67 1.18
CA PRO A 115 -3.43 15.14 1.43
C PRO A 115 -3.14 15.46 2.91
N ASP A 116 -4.09 16.06 3.63
CA ASP A 116 -3.95 16.38 5.06
C ASP A 116 -3.79 15.12 5.92
N ASN A 117 -4.62 14.08 5.67
CA ASN A 117 -4.49 12.80 6.37
C ASN A 117 -3.21 12.05 5.98
N ALA A 118 -2.77 12.19 4.73
CA ALA A 118 -1.48 11.64 4.28
C ALA A 118 -0.30 12.34 4.95
N LEU A 119 -0.38 13.66 5.18
CA LEU A 119 0.61 14.42 5.93
C LEU A 119 0.68 13.94 7.40
N ASP A 120 -0.47 13.84 8.07
CA ASP A 120 -0.57 13.27 9.42
C ASP A 120 0.07 11.89 9.52
N THR A 121 -0.15 11.05 8.51
CA THR A 121 0.44 9.71 8.45
C THR A 121 1.96 9.76 8.29
N ALA A 122 2.47 10.65 7.45
CA ALA A 122 3.90 10.85 7.25
C ALA A 122 4.58 11.34 8.53
N GLU A 123 4.01 12.32 9.21
CA GLU A 123 4.52 12.88 10.46
C GLU A 123 4.51 11.85 11.60
N LYS A 124 3.38 11.15 11.82
CA LYS A 124 3.24 10.14 12.88
C LYS A 124 4.21 8.97 12.75
N ASN A 125 4.65 8.66 11.54
CA ASN A 125 5.57 7.55 11.25
C ASN A 125 7.00 8.02 10.90
N ASP A 126 7.28 9.34 10.98
CA ASP A 126 8.58 9.96 10.65
C ASP A 126 9.10 9.52 9.27
N LEU A 127 8.23 9.65 8.24
CA LEU A 127 8.52 9.16 6.89
C LEU A 127 9.34 10.20 6.11
N ALA A 128 10.49 9.78 5.58
CA ALA A 128 11.37 10.59 4.74
C ALA A 128 11.10 10.43 3.24
N PHE A 129 10.10 9.65 2.85
CA PHE A 129 9.69 9.43 1.47
C PHE A 129 8.33 10.05 1.17
N THR A 130 8.02 10.19 -0.11
CA THR A 130 6.79 10.82 -0.58
C THR A 130 5.57 9.95 -0.32
N VAL A 131 4.52 10.54 0.24
CA VAL A 131 3.20 9.94 0.42
C VAL A 131 2.22 10.62 -0.53
N LEU A 132 1.53 9.83 -1.35
CA LEU A 132 0.61 10.31 -2.38
C LEU A 132 -0.84 10.02 -2.01
N SER A 133 -1.72 10.95 -2.36
CA SER A 133 -3.16 10.86 -2.13
C SER A 133 -3.88 10.46 -3.41
N ASP A 134 -4.38 9.22 -3.47
CA ASP A 134 -5.29 8.74 -4.52
C ASP A 134 -6.74 8.81 -4.03
N SER A 135 -7.17 10.00 -3.58
CA SER A 135 -8.45 10.23 -2.89
C SER A 135 -9.67 9.76 -3.68
N PHE A 136 -9.59 9.72 -5.02
CA PHE A 136 -10.65 9.21 -5.88
C PHE A 136 -10.41 7.78 -6.37
N GLY A 137 -9.32 7.14 -5.95
CA GLY A 137 -8.97 5.77 -6.30
C GLY A 137 -8.64 5.55 -7.77
N ARG A 138 -8.27 6.60 -8.52
CA ARG A 138 -7.99 6.50 -9.97
C ARG A 138 -6.82 5.57 -10.28
N LEU A 139 -5.76 5.68 -9.51
CA LEU A 139 -4.58 4.83 -9.68
C LEU A 139 -4.87 3.40 -9.21
N ALA A 140 -5.54 3.26 -8.06
CA ALA A 140 -5.95 1.96 -7.53
C ALA A 140 -6.92 1.22 -8.49
N ASP A 141 -7.84 1.95 -9.14
CA ASP A 141 -8.73 1.39 -10.17
C ASP A 141 -7.95 0.95 -11.42
N ALA A 142 -7.04 1.80 -11.91
CA ALA A 142 -6.20 1.49 -13.08
C ALA A 142 -5.30 0.26 -12.86
N LEU A 143 -4.86 0.05 -11.61
CA LEU A 143 -4.08 -1.13 -11.21
C LEU A 143 -4.95 -2.35 -10.85
N GLY A 144 -6.29 -2.20 -10.84
CA GLY A 144 -7.23 -3.28 -10.50
C GLY A 144 -7.21 -3.70 -9.03
N ILE A 145 -6.73 -2.84 -8.12
CA ILE A 145 -6.59 -3.18 -6.69
C ILE A 145 -7.66 -2.55 -5.80
N ARG A 146 -8.49 -1.63 -6.31
CA ARG A 146 -9.57 -1.02 -5.52
C ARG A 146 -10.74 -1.98 -5.33
N PHE A 147 -11.32 -2.00 -4.12
CA PHE A 147 -12.52 -2.79 -3.81
C PHE A 147 -13.43 -2.04 -2.83
N ALA A 148 -14.73 -2.31 -2.92
CA ALA A 148 -15.71 -1.82 -1.95
C ALA A 148 -15.77 -2.75 -0.73
N LEU A 149 -15.93 -2.17 0.46
CA LEU A 149 -16.07 -2.93 1.69
C LEU A 149 -17.47 -3.59 1.76
N SER A 150 -17.53 -4.79 2.34
CA SER A 150 -18.79 -5.44 2.66
C SER A 150 -19.60 -4.64 3.70
N PRO A 151 -20.94 -4.80 3.74
CA PRO A 151 -21.76 -4.13 4.76
C PRO A 151 -21.33 -4.45 6.18
N GLU A 152 -20.89 -5.68 6.42
CA GLU A 152 -20.46 -6.18 7.73
C GLU A 152 -19.15 -5.49 8.17
N ILE A 153 -18.19 -5.35 7.26
CA ILE A 153 -16.93 -4.64 7.55
C ILE A 153 -17.16 -3.14 7.71
N LYS A 154 -18.07 -2.54 6.93
CA LYS A 154 -18.48 -1.14 7.16
C LYS A 154 -18.99 -0.92 8.57
N ALA A 155 -19.93 -1.77 9.01
CA ALA A 155 -20.50 -1.68 10.36
C ALA A 155 -19.42 -1.87 11.44
N LEU A 156 -18.48 -2.79 11.23
CA LEU A 156 -17.36 -3.02 12.13
C LEU A 156 -16.46 -1.79 12.23
N TYR A 157 -16.12 -1.17 11.09
CA TYR A 157 -15.26 0.02 11.06
C TYR A 157 -15.94 1.21 11.73
N GLN A 158 -17.22 1.44 11.47
CA GLN A 158 -18.01 2.46 12.17
C GLN A 158 -18.02 2.23 13.69
N LYS A 159 -18.18 0.98 14.13
CA LYS A 159 -18.09 0.62 15.56
C LYS A 159 -16.71 0.93 16.15
N PHE A 160 -15.65 0.84 15.38
CA PHE A 160 -14.28 1.19 15.79
C PHE A 160 -13.95 2.68 15.63
N GLY A 161 -14.92 3.49 15.19
CA GLY A 161 -14.75 4.93 15.01
C GLY A 161 -14.05 5.33 13.70
N HIS A 162 -13.96 4.42 12.73
CA HIS A 162 -13.39 4.73 11.42
C HIS A 162 -14.47 5.23 10.46
N ASP A 163 -14.35 6.48 10.02
CA ASP A 163 -15.18 7.09 8.99
C ASP A 163 -14.37 7.22 7.69
N LEU A 164 -14.31 6.13 6.90
CA LEU A 164 -13.52 6.11 5.68
C LEU A 164 -13.96 7.17 4.65
N PRO A 165 -15.27 7.41 4.44
CA PRO A 165 -15.71 8.48 3.53
C PRO A 165 -15.10 9.86 3.84
N SER A 166 -14.97 10.18 5.13
CA SER A 166 -14.34 11.43 5.57
C SER A 166 -12.81 11.39 5.43
N HIS A 167 -12.18 10.26 5.78
CA HIS A 167 -10.72 10.09 5.65
C HIS A 167 -10.24 10.12 4.20
N ASN A 168 -10.98 9.48 3.30
CA ASN A 168 -10.59 9.36 1.89
C ASN A 168 -11.07 10.55 1.05
N GLY A 169 -12.10 11.28 1.50
CA GLY A 169 -12.62 12.47 0.82
C GLY A 169 -13.47 12.19 -0.43
N ASP A 170 -13.71 10.92 -0.79
CA ASP A 170 -14.51 10.53 -1.95
C ASP A 170 -15.95 10.10 -1.60
N GLY A 171 -16.31 10.12 -0.31
CA GLY A 171 -17.61 9.67 0.18
C GLY A 171 -17.83 8.15 0.07
N ALA A 172 -16.85 7.39 -0.37
CA ALA A 172 -16.97 5.97 -0.63
C ALA A 172 -16.38 5.10 0.49
N TRP A 173 -16.97 3.91 0.66
CA TRP A 173 -16.44 2.85 1.51
C TRP A 173 -15.61 1.88 0.66
N SER A 174 -14.49 2.38 0.11
CA SER A 174 -13.58 1.60 -0.72
C SER A 174 -12.13 1.78 -0.27
N LEU A 175 -11.33 0.74 -0.48
CA LEU A 175 -9.91 0.70 -0.14
C LEU A 175 -9.12 0.02 -1.26
N PRO A 176 -7.82 0.29 -1.38
CA PRO A 176 -6.95 -0.57 -2.16
C PRO A 176 -6.66 -1.87 -1.40
N MET A 177 -6.55 -2.99 -2.11
CA MET A 177 -5.80 -4.13 -1.60
C MET A 177 -4.36 -3.66 -1.35
N PRO A 178 -3.73 -4.04 -0.24
CA PRO A 178 -2.30 -3.79 -0.07
C PRO A 178 -1.53 -4.35 -1.25
N ALA A 179 -0.67 -3.53 -1.80
CA ALA A 179 0.09 -3.88 -2.98
C ALA A 179 1.44 -3.17 -2.98
N THR A 180 2.46 -3.86 -3.44
CA THR A 180 3.75 -3.23 -3.70
C THR A 180 4.21 -3.59 -5.11
N PHE A 181 4.61 -2.57 -5.86
CA PHE A 181 5.13 -2.68 -7.22
C PHE A 181 6.56 -2.15 -7.25
N VAL A 182 7.47 -2.89 -7.87
CA VAL A 182 8.81 -2.40 -8.22
C VAL A 182 8.82 -2.09 -9.70
N LEU A 183 9.15 -0.85 -10.03
CA LEU A 183 9.24 -0.37 -11.40
C LEU A 183 10.70 -0.26 -11.82
N ALA A 184 11.05 -0.82 -12.95
CA ALA A 184 12.30 -0.53 -13.61
C ALA A 184 12.28 0.91 -14.18
N ARG A 185 13.45 1.44 -14.56
CA ARG A 185 13.52 2.66 -15.33
C ARG A 185 12.64 2.54 -16.59
N GLY A 186 11.78 3.53 -16.82
CA GLY A 186 10.79 3.52 -17.90
C GLY A 186 9.40 3.00 -17.49
N GLY A 187 9.21 2.60 -16.22
CA GLY A 187 7.88 2.33 -15.67
C GLY A 187 7.32 0.93 -15.93
N GLN A 188 8.14 -0.02 -16.39
CA GLN A 188 7.74 -1.42 -16.43
C GLN A 188 7.70 -2.00 -15.02
N ILE A 189 6.64 -2.72 -14.68
CA ILE A 189 6.53 -3.45 -13.41
C ILE A 189 7.41 -4.71 -13.49
N VAL A 190 8.46 -4.77 -12.70
CA VAL A 190 9.38 -5.93 -12.64
C VAL A 190 9.09 -6.86 -11.46
N LEU A 191 8.38 -6.34 -10.45
CA LEU A 191 7.85 -7.13 -9.34
C LEU A 191 6.51 -6.54 -8.94
N ALA A 192 5.50 -7.41 -8.74
CA ALA A 192 4.20 -7.04 -8.22
C ALA A 192 3.79 -8.03 -7.13
N GLU A 193 3.40 -7.52 -5.98
CA GLU A 193 2.76 -8.27 -4.91
C GLU A 193 1.46 -7.58 -4.53
N VAL A 194 0.35 -8.29 -4.63
CA VAL A 194 -0.99 -7.82 -4.26
C VAL A 194 -1.63 -8.89 -3.40
N ASP A 195 -1.99 -8.56 -2.17
CA ASP A 195 -2.59 -9.54 -1.26
C ASP A 195 -3.98 -9.06 -0.80
N PRO A 196 -5.05 -9.87 -0.98
CA PRO A 196 -6.38 -9.57 -0.45
C PRO A 196 -6.42 -9.60 1.08
N ASP A 197 -5.52 -10.32 1.75
CA ASP A 197 -5.37 -10.27 3.19
C ASP A 197 -4.51 -9.08 3.60
N TYR A 198 -5.16 -8.01 4.04
CA TYR A 198 -4.50 -6.76 4.42
C TYR A 198 -3.48 -6.91 5.57
N ARG A 199 -3.34 -8.08 6.17
CA ARG A 199 -2.38 -8.40 7.23
C ARG A 199 -1.05 -8.93 6.67
N ARG A 200 -0.96 -9.12 5.34
CA ARG A 200 0.25 -9.55 4.64
C ARG A 200 0.83 -8.39 3.85
N ARG A 201 2.13 -8.32 3.79
CA ARG A 201 2.88 -7.26 3.09
C ARG A 201 4.17 -7.80 2.49
N MET A 202 4.60 -7.20 1.40
CA MET A 202 5.93 -7.44 0.86
C MET A 202 7.01 -7.07 1.88
N GLU A 203 7.95 -7.97 2.11
CA GLU A 203 9.17 -7.63 2.84
C GLU A 203 10.01 -6.64 2.04
N PRO A 204 10.47 -5.52 2.61
CA PRO A 204 11.35 -4.58 1.88
C PRO A 204 12.58 -5.27 1.27
N ALA A 205 13.10 -6.32 1.91
CA ALA A 205 14.22 -7.10 1.40
C ALA A 205 13.94 -7.75 0.04
N THR A 206 12.69 -8.14 -0.24
CA THR A 206 12.30 -8.71 -1.54
C THR A 206 12.41 -7.66 -2.66
N ALA A 207 11.92 -6.45 -2.42
CA ALA A 207 12.07 -5.35 -3.39
C ALA A 207 13.55 -4.96 -3.56
N LEU A 208 14.32 -4.89 -2.47
CA LEU A 208 15.76 -4.57 -2.54
C LEU A 208 16.54 -5.61 -3.36
N ALA A 209 16.23 -6.89 -3.22
CA ALA A 209 16.86 -7.96 -4.01
C ALA A 209 16.53 -7.78 -5.51
N THR A 210 15.27 -7.48 -5.85
CA THR A 210 14.85 -7.22 -7.24
C THR A 210 15.57 -6.00 -7.82
N LEU A 211 15.66 -4.90 -7.06
CA LEU A 211 16.37 -3.70 -7.47
C LEU A 211 17.88 -3.95 -7.68
N GLY A 212 18.49 -4.75 -6.79
CA GLY A 212 19.89 -5.14 -6.93
C GLY A 212 20.17 -5.92 -8.21
N ALA A 213 19.27 -6.81 -8.60
CA ALA A 213 19.37 -7.54 -9.88
C ALA A 213 19.28 -6.59 -11.09
N LEU A 214 18.36 -5.61 -11.07
CA LEU A 214 18.25 -4.61 -12.15
C LEU A 214 19.53 -3.79 -12.32
N VAL A 215 20.19 -3.41 -11.23
CA VAL A 215 21.44 -2.65 -11.29
C VAL A 215 22.57 -3.51 -11.87
N ALA A 216 22.63 -4.80 -11.52
CA ALA A 216 23.65 -5.71 -12.02
C ALA A 216 23.53 -6.02 -13.54
N GLU A 217 22.33 -5.93 -14.12
CA GLU A 217 22.10 -6.14 -15.56
C GLU A 217 22.53 -4.94 -16.43
N VAL A 218 22.77 -3.78 -15.84
CA VAL A 218 23.12 -2.53 -16.55
C VAL A 218 24.65 -2.31 -16.59
N VAL A 219 25.42 -3.07 -15.80
CA VAL A 219 26.88 -3.03 -15.74
C VAL A 219 27.49 -4.13 -16.60
#